data_053e39ce5a7efe483957d753cba67e15
#
_entry.id   053e39ce5a7efe483957d753cba67e15
#
_cell.length_a   1.000
_cell.length_b   1.000
_cell.length_c   1.000
_cell.angle_alpha   90.00
_cell.angle_beta   90.00
_cell.angle_gamma   90.00
#
_symmetry.space_group_name_H-M   'P 1'
#
loop_
_entity.id
_entity.type
_entity.pdbx_description
1 polymer ?
#
loop_
_entity_poly.entity_id
_entity_poly.type
_entity_poly.pdbx_seq_one_letter_code
_entity_poly.pdbx_strand_id
1 'polypeptide(L)'
;MNALPARVLVVEDDEVIRELIRLNLELEGFEVFTAVDGQDCLDRAGHIDPHVVTLDVMMPRLDGWAAAESLRADARTRDCKLVLVTARAQGDDHRRGERIGVDAYVTKPFDPDDLVDVIRGLVDGDDA
;
A
#
# COMPACT_ATOMS: atom_id res chain seq x y z
N MET A 1 12.75 -24.70 -4.15
CA MET A 1 11.58 -24.27 -4.91
C MET A 1 11.37 -22.77 -4.74
N ASN A 2 11.12 -22.08 -5.83
CA ASN A 2 10.94 -20.64 -5.77
C ASN A 2 9.48 -20.27 -5.59
N ALA A 3 9.22 -19.50 -4.57
CA ALA A 3 7.88 -18.91 -4.41
C ALA A 3 7.69 -17.85 -5.48
N LEU A 4 6.44 -17.64 -5.89
CA LEU A 4 6.11 -16.54 -6.77
C LEU A 4 6.37 -15.22 -6.03
N PRO A 5 6.80 -14.17 -6.76
CA PRO A 5 7.00 -12.88 -6.12
C PRO A 5 5.71 -12.36 -5.51
N ALA A 6 5.83 -11.68 -4.39
CA ALA A 6 4.69 -11.00 -3.81
C ALA A 6 4.29 -9.84 -4.70
N ARG A 7 2.99 -9.62 -4.83
CA ARG A 7 2.45 -8.54 -5.65
C ARG A 7 2.16 -7.33 -4.78
N VAL A 8 2.67 -6.19 -5.19
CA VAL A 8 2.48 -4.93 -4.49
C VAL A 8 1.79 -3.93 -5.42
N LEU A 9 0.70 -3.35 -4.97
CA LEU A 9 0.02 -2.28 -5.70
C LEU A 9 0.40 -0.96 -5.05
N VAL A 10 1.08 -0.10 -5.80
CA VAL A 10 1.53 1.21 -5.33
C VAL A 10 0.55 2.28 -5.82
N VAL A 11 -0.11 2.95 -4.89
CA VAL A 11 -1.12 3.97 -5.20
C VAL A 11 -0.58 5.32 -4.80
N GLU A 12 -0.22 6.13 -5.78
CA GLU A 12 0.44 7.42 -5.57
C GLU A 12 0.16 8.31 -6.77
N ASP A 13 -0.35 9.51 -6.54
CA ASP A 13 -0.67 10.43 -7.63
C ASP A 13 0.56 11.16 -8.18
N ASP A 14 1.61 11.33 -7.38
CA ASP A 14 2.85 11.96 -7.85
C ASP A 14 3.65 10.96 -8.67
N GLU A 15 3.88 11.27 -9.94
CA GLU A 15 4.54 10.36 -10.86
C GLU A 15 5.97 10.04 -10.42
N VAL A 16 6.70 11.04 -9.94
CA VAL A 16 8.10 10.84 -9.54
C VAL A 16 8.18 9.91 -8.33
N ILE A 17 7.35 10.15 -7.34
CA ILE A 17 7.33 9.31 -6.13
C ILE A 17 6.86 7.90 -6.48
N ARG A 18 5.83 7.79 -7.30
CA ARG A 18 5.30 6.50 -7.73
C ARG A 18 6.37 5.65 -8.41
N GLU A 19 7.13 6.25 -9.34
CA GLU A 19 8.18 5.54 -10.04
C GLU A 19 9.35 5.19 -9.13
N LEU A 20 9.68 6.06 -8.19
CA LEU A 20 10.74 5.78 -7.23
C LEU A 20 10.38 4.55 -6.38
N ILE A 21 9.17 4.49 -5.89
CA ILE A 21 8.71 3.34 -5.10
C ILE A 21 8.71 2.08 -5.97
N ARG A 22 8.17 2.17 -7.19
CA ARG A 22 8.10 1.04 -8.09
C ARG A 22 9.48 0.45 -8.36
N LEU A 23 10.43 1.30 -8.71
CA LEU A 23 11.78 0.84 -9.04
C LEU A 23 12.46 0.17 -7.85
N ASN A 24 12.34 0.75 -6.67
CA ASN A 24 12.96 0.17 -5.50
C ASN A 24 12.37 -1.18 -5.14
N LEU A 25 11.06 -1.32 -5.27
CA LEU A 25 10.41 -2.61 -4.97
C LEU A 25 10.76 -3.67 -6.02
N GLU A 26 10.81 -3.28 -7.29
CA GLU A 26 11.18 -4.23 -8.34
C GLU A 26 12.61 -4.72 -8.17
N LEU A 27 13.51 -3.83 -7.77
CA LEU A 27 14.89 -4.23 -7.49
C LEU A 27 14.99 -5.24 -6.35
N GLU A 28 14.03 -5.23 -5.45
CA GLU A 28 14.00 -6.16 -4.32
C GLU A 28 13.23 -7.45 -4.64
N GLY A 29 12.79 -7.61 -5.87
CA GLY A 29 12.16 -8.85 -6.30
C GLY A 29 10.64 -8.89 -6.22
N PHE A 30 9.98 -7.78 -5.90
CA PHE A 30 8.52 -7.73 -5.88
C PHE A 30 7.97 -7.53 -7.28
N GLU A 31 6.79 -8.06 -7.51
CA GLU A 31 6.01 -7.76 -8.71
C GLU A 31 5.16 -6.53 -8.42
N VAL A 32 5.38 -5.44 -9.14
CA VAL A 32 4.80 -4.16 -8.80
C VAL A 32 3.78 -3.71 -9.84
N PHE A 33 2.63 -3.28 -9.36
CA PHE A 33 1.58 -2.65 -10.14
C PHE A 33 1.37 -1.25 -9.57
N THR A 34 0.90 -0.32 -10.39
CA THR A 34 0.70 1.05 -9.94
C THR A 34 -0.71 1.52 -10.23
N ALA A 35 -1.17 2.47 -9.41
CA ALA A 35 -2.42 3.18 -9.63
C ALA A 35 -2.17 4.65 -9.31
N VAL A 36 -2.89 5.53 -9.97
CA VAL A 36 -2.63 6.97 -9.90
C VAL A 36 -3.47 7.68 -8.84
N ASP A 37 -4.52 7.05 -8.36
CA ASP A 37 -5.38 7.59 -7.31
C ASP A 37 -6.23 6.49 -6.70
N GLY A 38 -7.07 6.86 -5.73
CA GLY A 38 -7.89 5.89 -5.02
C GLY A 38 -8.88 5.16 -5.91
N GLN A 39 -9.49 5.85 -6.87
CA GLN A 39 -10.46 5.21 -7.74
C GLN A 39 -9.78 4.20 -8.66
N ASP A 40 -8.64 4.57 -9.23
CA ASP A 40 -7.84 3.66 -10.06
C ASP A 40 -7.43 2.44 -9.26
N CYS A 41 -7.07 2.63 -7.99
CA CYS A 41 -6.76 1.55 -7.07
C CYS A 41 -7.90 0.55 -6.98
N LEU A 42 -9.10 1.04 -6.72
CA LEU A 42 -10.27 0.17 -6.56
C LEU A 42 -10.63 -0.54 -7.84
N ASP A 43 -10.47 0.13 -8.98
CA ASP A 43 -10.78 -0.47 -10.28
C ASP A 43 -9.84 -1.62 -10.61
N ARG A 44 -8.59 -1.56 -10.13
CA ARG A 44 -7.56 -2.51 -10.49
C ARG A 44 -7.30 -3.59 -9.45
N ALA A 45 -7.51 -3.28 -8.18
CA ALA A 45 -7.07 -4.14 -7.09
C ALA A 45 -7.65 -5.54 -7.14
N GLY A 46 -8.93 -5.66 -7.47
CA GLY A 46 -9.57 -6.98 -7.51
C GLY A 46 -8.98 -7.91 -8.56
N HIS A 47 -8.51 -7.37 -9.67
CA HIS A 47 -7.89 -8.15 -10.73
C HIS A 47 -6.43 -8.47 -10.44
N ILE A 48 -5.74 -7.55 -9.78
CA ILE A 48 -4.33 -7.73 -9.44
C ILE A 48 -4.18 -8.73 -8.29
N ASP A 49 -5.12 -8.72 -7.37
CA ASP A 49 -5.07 -9.53 -6.16
C ASP A 49 -3.74 -9.31 -5.42
N PRO A 50 -3.47 -8.07 -4.98
CA PRO A 50 -2.18 -7.74 -4.37
C PRO A 50 -2.04 -8.33 -2.98
N HIS A 51 -0.82 -8.66 -2.60
CA HIS A 51 -0.51 -9.05 -1.22
C HIS A 51 -0.43 -7.81 -0.33
N VAL A 52 0.09 -6.70 -0.89
CA VAL A 52 0.26 -5.44 -0.17
C VAL A 52 -0.20 -4.30 -1.07
N VAL A 53 -0.90 -3.34 -0.49
CA VAL A 53 -1.26 -2.09 -1.16
C VAL A 53 -0.67 -0.93 -0.38
N THR A 54 0.11 -0.08 -1.03
CA THR A 54 0.57 1.17 -0.42
C THR A 54 -0.33 2.30 -0.90
N LEU A 55 -0.85 3.09 0.02
CA LEU A 55 -1.82 4.14 -0.27
C LEU A 55 -1.33 5.47 0.27
N ASP A 56 -1.14 6.44 -0.64
CA ASP A 56 -0.94 7.81 -0.21
C ASP A 56 -2.26 8.33 0.35
N VAL A 57 -2.21 8.95 1.53
CA VAL A 57 -3.40 9.49 2.16
C VAL A 57 -3.96 10.67 1.37
N MET A 58 -3.10 11.54 0.86
CA MET A 58 -3.50 12.76 0.17
C MET A 58 -3.52 12.55 -1.33
N MET A 59 -4.65 12.14 -1.86
CA MET A 59 -4.83 11.94 -3.30
C MET A 59 -6.13 12.56 -3.78
N PRO A 60 -6.19 13.02 -5.05
CA PRO A 60 -7.44 13.52 -5.61
C PRO A 60 -8.45 12.40 -5.82
N ARG A 61 -9.68 12.79 -6.02
CA ARG A 61 -10.86 11.95 -6.25
C ARG A 61 -11.23 11.09 -5.07
N LEU A 62 -10.38 10.14 -4.68
CA LEU A 62 -10.64 9.26 -3.56
C LEU A 62 -9.36 9.14 -2.76
N ASP A 63 -9.36 9.63 -1.52
CA ASP A 63 -8.16 9.63 -0.70
C ASP A 63 -7.81 8.23 -0.18
N GLY A 64 -6.64 8.12 0.44
CA GLY A 64 -6.14 6.84 0.92
C GLY A 64 -7.01 6.19 1.99
N TRP A 65 -7.64 7.00 2.86
CA TRP A 65 -8.52 6.46 3.89
C TRP A 65 -9.75 5.80 3.27
N ALA A 66 -10.40 6.51 2.34
CA ALA A 66 -11.58 5.98 1.68
C ALA A 66 -11.26 4.74 0.85
N ALA A 67 -10.10 4.75 0.17
CA ALA A 67 -9.66 3.59 -0.59
C ALA A 67 -9.43 2.39 0.33
N ALA A 68 -8.79 2.61 1.49
CA ALA A 68 -8.54 1.55 2.46
C ALA A 68 -9.85 0.93 2.96
N GLU A 69 -10.82 1.76 3.29
CA GLU A 69 -12.13 1.27 3.72
C GLU A 69 -12.79 0.40 2.64
N SER A 70 -12.73 0.86 1.40
CA SER A 70 -13.33 0.12 0.29
C SER A 70 -12.62 -1.21 0.02
N LEU A 71 -11.30 -1.23 0.16
CA LEU A 71 -10.54 -2.47 0.00
C LEU A 71 -10.93 -3.49 1.06
N ARG A 72 -11.13 -3.04 2.29
CA ARG A 72 -11.54 -3.94 3.39
C ARG A 72 -12.97 -4.44 3.23
N ALA A 73 -13.82 -3.65 2.57
CA ALA A 73 -15.21 -4.04 2.35
C ALA A 73 -15.41 -5.01 1.18
N ASP A 74 -14.41 -5.13 0.30
CA ASP A 74 -14.51 -6.00 -0.87
C ASP A 74 -13.88 -7.36 -0.56
N ALA A 75 -14.64 -8.43 -0.74
CA ALA A 75 -14.16 -9.78 -0.44
C ALA A 75 -12.91 -10.17 -1.21
N ARG A 76 -12.67 -9.56 -2.38
CA ARG A 76 -11.51 -9.87 -3.21
C ARG A 76 -10.21 -9.26 -2.65
N THR A 77 -10.31 -8.21 -1.83
CA THR A 77 -9.14 -7.45 -1.41
C THR A 77 -9.03 -7.31 0.12
N ARG A 78 -10.02 -7.77 0.86
CA ARG A 78 -10.07 -7.49 2.31
C ARG A 78 -8.91 -8.07 3.10
N ASP A 79 -8.22 -9.07 2.58
CA ASP A 79 -7.12 -9.72 3.29
C ASP A 79 -5.74 -9.18 2.91
N CYS A 80 -5.66 -8.25 1.94
CA CYS A 80 -4.37 -7.67 1.59
C CYS A 80 -3.83 -6.82 2.75
N LYS A 81 -2.51 -6.67 2.81
CA LYS A 81 -1.89 -5.79 3.80
C LYS A 81 -1.96 -4.35 3.30
N LEU A 82 -2.29 -3.43 4.19
CA LEU A 82 -2.42 -2.01 3.84
C LEU A 82 -1.34 -1.20 4.54
N VAL A 83 -0.60 -0.43 3.74
CA VAL A 83 0.39 0.52 4.23
C VAL A 83 -0.05 1.91 3.81
N LEU A 84 -0.30 2.79 4.78
CA LEU A 84 -0.63 4.18 4.48
C LEU A 84 0.62 5.03 4.50
N VAL A 85 0.78 5.85 3.47
CA VAL A 85 1.90 6.78 3.35
C VAL A 85 1.33 8.18 3.60
N THR A 86 1.83 8.87 4.60
CA THR A 86 1.22 10.11 5.06
C THR A 86 2.30 11.12 5.44
N ALA A 87 1.99 12.42 5.29
CA ALA A 87 2.91 13.48 5.70
C ALA A 87 3.13 13.46 7.21
N ARG A 88 2.14 12.99 7.96
CA ARG A 88 2.28 12.80 9.40
C ARG A 88 1.17 11.90 9.90
N ALA A 89 1.50 11.09 10.91
CA ALA A 89 0.53 10.24 11.58
C ALA A 89 0.25 10.83 12.96
N GLN A 90 -1.01 11.14 13.23
CA GLN A 90 -1.45 11.64 14.54
C GLN A 90 -2.30 10.58 15.23
N GLY A 91 -2.57 10.81 16.54
CA GLY A 91 -3.31 9.85 17.32
C GLY A 91 -4.66 9.46 16.73
N ASP A 92 -5.40 10.43 16.17
CA ASP A 92 -6.69 10.17 15.54
C ASP A 92 -6.53 9.31 14.28
N ASP A 93 -5.43 9.53 13.54
CA ASP A 93 -5.14 8.74 12.35
C ASP A 93 -4.85 7.29 12.72
N HIS A 94 -4.13 7.06 13.80
CA HIS A 94 -3.86 5.70 14.27
C HIS A 94 -5.14 4.98 14.67
N ARG A 95 -6.04 5.67 15.38
CA ARG A 95 -7.32 5.07 15.77
C ARG A 95 -8.17 4.76 14.54
N ARG A 96 -8.19 5.66 13.57
CA ARG A 96 -8.91 5.44 12.32
C ARG A 96 -8.35 4.25 11.57
N GLY A 97 -7.02 4.15 11.52
CA GLY A 97 -6.34 3.02 10.88
C GLY A 97 -6.64 1.70 11.56
N GLU A 98 -6.70 1.69 12.89
CA GLU A 98 -7.04 0.48 13.61
C GLU A 98 -8.45 0.00 13.28
N ARG A 99 -9.41 0.92 13.20
CA ARG A 99 -10.78 0.57 12.85
C ARG A 99 -10.88 0.00 11.44
N ILE A 100 -10.11 0.54 10.51
CA ILE A 100 -10.10 0.10 9.12
C ILE A 100 -9.30 -1.19 8.96
N GLY A 101 -8.29 -1.38 9.79
CA GLY A 101 -7.38 -2.52 9.68
C GLY A 101 -6.17 -2.22 8.84
N VAL A 102 -5.58 -1.01 9.01
CA VAL A 102 -4.33 -0.63 8.38
C VAL A 102 -3.18 -1.34 9.10
N ASP A 103 -2.27 -1.93 8.34
CA ASP A 103 -1.20 -2.75 8.90
C ASP A 103 0.05 -1.96 9.25
N ALA A 104 0.32 -0.86 8.54
CA ALA A 104 1.50 -0.05 8.82
C ALA A 104 1.34 1.36 8.28
N TYR A 105 2.15 2.26 8.81
CA TYR A 105 2.23 3.65 8.36
C TYR A 105 3.67 3.99 8.01
N VAL A 106 3.85 4.75 6.94
CA VAL A 106 5.16 5.29 6.57
C VAL A 106 4.99 6.80 6.44
N THR A 107 5.84 7.56 7.11
CA THR A 107 5.73 9.01 7.15
C THR A 107 6.60 9.66 6.09
N LYS A 108 6.04 10.59 5.33
CA LYS A 108 6.79 11.38 4.34
C LYS A 108 7.56 12.51 5.03
N PRO A 109 8.74 12.84 4.58
CA PRO A 109 9.49 12.13 3.54
C PRO A 109 10.04 10.82 4.08
N PHE A 110 10.11 9.82 3.23
CA PHE A 110 10.60 8.51 3.64
C PHE A 110 11.77 8.09 2.76
N ASP A 111 12.61 7.23 3.33
CA ASP A 111 13.64 6.55 2.56
C ASP A 111 12.98 5.36 1.87
N PRO A 112 13.17 5.18 0.55
CA PRO A 112 12.59 4.02 -0.13
C PRO A 112 12.96 2.68 0.50
N ASP A 113 14.15 2.58 1.08
CA ASP A 113 14.56 1.34 1.76
C ASP A 113 13.69 1.05 2.98
N ASP A 114 13.26 2.09 3.69
CA ASP A 114 12.37 1.91 4.85
C ASP A 114 11.01 1.36 4.40
N LEU A 115 10.49 1.86 3.30
CA LEU A 115 9.23 1.36 2.77
C LEU A 115 9.37 -0.09 2.32
N VAL A 116 10.47 -0.43 1.66
CA VAL A 116 10.74 -1.82 1.27
C VAL A 116 10.78 -2.72 2.49
N ASP A 117 11.44 -2.29 3.55
CA ASP A 117 11.55 -3.09 4.78
C ASP A 117 10.19 -3.32 5.42
N VAL A 118 9.33 -2.30 5.45
CA VAL A 118 7.97 -2.43 5.98
C VAL A 118 7.18 -3.45 5.16
N ILE A 119 7.24 -3.35 3.85
CA ILE A 119 6.50 -4.25 2.97
C ILE A 119 7.01 -5.67 3.11
N ARG A 120 8.32 -5.84 3.14
CA ARG A 120 8.91 -7.17 3.30
C ARG A 120 8.51 -7.80 4.63
N GLY A 121 8.48 -7.00 5.69
CA GLY A 121 8.04 -7.48 6.99
C GLY A 121 6.60 -7.94 6.99
N LEU A 122 5.72 -7.23 6.28
CA LEU A 122 4.32 -7.62 6.18
C LEU A 122 4.12 -8.90 5.36
N VAL A 123 4.93 -9.07 4.32
CA VAL A 123 4.84 -10.27 3.47
C VAL A 123 5.40 -11.49 4.20
N ASP A 124 6.55 -11.33 4.87
CA ASP A 124 7.29 -12.46 5.44
C ASP A 124 6.97 -12.69 6.91
N GLY A 125 6.56 -11.66 7.61
CA GLY A 125 6.42 -11.70 9.06
C GLY A 125 5.05 -12.03 9.59
N ASP A 126 4.10 -12.28 8.72
CA ASP A 126 2.73 -12.55 9.12
C ASP A 126 2.59 -13.70 10.06
N ASP A 127 3.45 -14.64 9.92
CA ASP A 127 3.40 -15.87 10.67
C ASP A 127 4.11 -15.77 12.00
N ALA A 128 4.70 -14.64 12.25
CA ALA A 128 5.47 -14.44 13.48
C ALA A 128 4.58 -14.44 14.69
#